data_72d8f30676d252cdef56037f340111ec
#
_entry.id   72d8f30676d252cdef56037f340111ec
#
_cell.length_a   1.000
_cell.length_b   1.000
_cell.length_c   1.000
_cell.angle_alpha   90.00
_cell.angle_beta   90.00
_cell.angle_gamma   90.00
#
_symmetry.space_group_name_H-M   'P 1'
#
loop_
_entity.id
_entity.type
_entity.pdbx_description
1 polymer ?
#
loop_
_entity_poly.entity_id
_entity_poly.type
_entity_poly.pdbx_seq_one_letter_code
_entity_poly.pdbx_strand_id
1 'polypeptide(L)'
;PVAINEQATSLQVKAMIIYDGDMQLTDNETETKTVKVVPSPYGRINDLKAEVVADNKVVLTWGRPVLPEPERIDDGFEGYAPFAKNMTPWTMVDGDKGMAGALQPSSTFPGQGEPFAFTAFNPNWWIEDMTNVNPGLAPHGGNQYAAAVYGYDSNRKFVAQNNWLISPRLSGRKQEVTFYVMN
;
A
#
# COMPACT_ATOMS: atom_id res chain seq x y z
N PRO A 1 1.29 -12.60 31.30
CA PRO A 1 0.83 -12.24 29.97
C PRO A 1 0.75 -10.72 29.86
N VAL A 2 1.54 -10.17 28.93
CA VAL A 2 1.51 -8.73 28.65
C VAL A 2 0.37 -8.47 27.69
N ALA A 3 -0.64 -7.69 28.11
CA ALA A 3 -1.70 -7.22 27.22
C ALA A 3 -1.09 -6.17 26.27
N ILE A 4 -0.94 -6.50 25.01
CA ILE A 4 -0.49 -5.56 23.99
C ILE A 4 -1.70 -4.78 23.53
N ASN A 5 -1.68 -3.46 23.72
CA ASN A 5 -2.68 -2.57 23.14
C ASN A 5 -2.52 -2.61 21.60
N GLU A 6 -3.59 -2.89 20.88
CA GLU A 6 -3.61 -3.01 19.41
C GLU A 6 -3.21 -1.73 18.68
N GLN A 7 -3.25 -0.60 19.37
CA GLN A 7 -2.84 0.70 18.84
C GLN A 7 -1.38 1.09 19.19
N ALA A 8 -0.68 0.24 19.95
CA ALA A 8 0.71 0.54 20.32
C ALA A 8 1.62 0.42 19.10
N THR A 9 2.35 1.48 18.79
CA THR A 9 3.36 1.50 17.72
C THR A 9 4.73 1.04 18.19
N SER A 10 4.95 0.97 19.51
CA SER A 10 6.16 0.48 20.13
C SER A 10 5.87 -0.16 21.49
N LEU A 11 6.70 -1.10 21.88
CA LEU A 11 6.66 -1.78 23.17
C LEU A 11 8.02 -1.66 23.83
N GLN A 12 8.05 -1.31 25.10
CA GLN A 12 9.26 -1.39 25.91
C GLN A 12 9.31 -2.76 26.58
N VAL A 13 10.39 -3.48 26.36
CA VAL A 13 10.61 -4.84 26.88
C VAL A 13 11.83 -4.84 27.78
N LYS A 14 11.67 -5.39 28.96
CA LYS A 14 12.70 -5.62 29.96
C LYS A 14 12.53 -7.03 30.49
N ALA A 15 13.60 -7.76 30.61
CA ALA A 15 13.61 -9.07 31.25
C ALA A 15 14.19 -8.94 32.67
N MET A 16 13.62 -9.66 33.60
CA MET A 16 14.08 -9.72 34.99
C MET A 16 14.13 -11.18 35.43
N ILE A 17 15.21 -11.57 36.08
CA ILE A 17 15.35 -12.86 36.72
C ILE A 17 15.03 -12.66 38.20
N ILE A 18 14.14 -13.49 38.74
CA ILE A 18 13.81 -13.53 40.15
C ILE A 18 14.27 -14.88 40.72
N TYR A 19 15.23 -14.84 41.64
CA TYR A 19 15.75 -16.02 42.32
C TYR A 19 15.90 -15.75 43.81
N ASP A 20 15.24 -16.53 44.64
CA ASP A 20 15.17 -16.30 46.09
C ASP A 20 16.51 -16.39 46.86
N GLY A 21 17.55 -16.91 46.21
CA GLY A 21 18.90 -17.02 46.76
C GLY A 21 19.90 -16.01 46.23
N ASP A 22 19.44 -15.03 45.47
CA ASP A 22 20.30 -14.05 44.85
C ASP A 22 20.74 -12.97 45.85
N MET A 23 22.06 -12.84 45.99
CA MET A 23 22.66 -11.84 46.87
C MET A 23 23.00 -10.51 46.17
N GLN A 24 22.80 -10.42 44.84
CA GLN A 24 23.12 -9.25 44.01
C GLN A 24 21.97 -8.87 43.10
N LEU A 25 21.02 -8.15 43.68
CA LEU A 25 19.75 -7.78 43.00
C LEU A 25 19.91 -6.73 41.87
N THR A 26 21.10 -6.17 41.69
CA THR A 26 21.31 -5.07 40.73
C THR A 26 21.64 -5.53 39.30
N ASP A 27 21.95 -6.80 39.09
CA ASP A 27 22.27 -7.37 37.76
C ASP A 27 21.19 -8.29 37.19
N ASN A 28 20.07 -8.38 37.90
CA ASN A 28 18.93 -9.26 37.56
C ASN A 28 18.05 -8.72 36.43
N GLU A 29 18.30 -7.52 35.99
CA GLU A 29 17.47 -6.88 34.98
C GLU A 29 18.28 -6.53 33.73
N THR A 30 17.67 -6.80 32.57
CA THR A 30 18.25 -6.32 31.32
C THR A 30 17.97 -4.84 31.12
N GLU A 31 18.73 -4.19 30.24
CA GLU A 31 18.36 -2.88 29.73
C GLU A 31 16.98 -2.94 29.07
N THR A 32 16.23 -1.86 29.21
CA THR A 32 14.94 -1.73 28.52
C THR A 32 15.18 -1.53 27.02
N LYS A 33 14.62 -2.40 26.21
CA LYS A 33 14.65 -2.27 24.74
C LYS A 33 13.30 -1.85 24.20
N THR A 34 13.32 -0.88 23.29
CA THR A 34 12.13 -0.48 22.55
C THR A 34 12.01 -1.38 21.31
N VAL A 35 10.93 -2.12 21.24
CA VAL A 35 10.59 -2.97 20.09
C VAL A 35 9.47 -2.31 19.31
N LYS A 36 9.65 -2.11 18.02
CA LYS A 36 8.59 -1.60 17.15
C LYS A 36 7.51 -2.67 17.00
N VAL A 37 6.28 -2.32 17.34
CA VAL A 37 5.14 -3.19 17.11
C VAL A 37 4.66 -2.99 15.67
N VAL A 38 4.79 -4.02 14.85
CA VAL A 38 4.21 -4.05 13.52
C VAL A 38 2.90 -4.84 13.62
N PRO A 39 1.75 -4.24 13.28
CA PRO A 39 0.50 -4.99 13.26
C PRO A 39 0.65 -6.22 12.39
N SER A 40 0.31 -7.38 12.92
CA SER A 40 0.36 -8.61 12.13
C SER A 40 -0.68 -8.53 11.00
N PRO A 41 -0.28 -8.76 9.75
CA PRO A 41 -1.24 -8.89 8.66
C PRO A 41 -2.09 -10.15 8.77
N TYR A 42 -1.69 -11.03 9.64
CA TYR A 42 -2.38 -12.29 9.92
C TYR A 42 -3.20 -12.12 11.18
N GLY A 43 -4.44 -12.62 11.16
CA GLY A 43 -5.29 -12.61 12.34
C GLY A 43 -4.61 -13.26 13.55
N ARG A 44 -5.05 -12.91 14.74
CA ARG A 44 -4.55 -13.53 15.97
C ARG A 44 -4.90 -15.02 15.99
N ILE A 45 -3.98 -15.83 16.48
CA ILE A 45 -4.28 -17.21 16.84
C ILE A 45 -5.21 -17.19 18.04
N ASN A 46 -6.37 -17.78 17.87
CA ASN A 46 -7.36 -17.94 18.94
C ASN A 46 -7.27 -19.35 19.53
N ASP A 47 -7.72 -19.50 20.74
CA ASP A 47 -7.88 -20.80 21.40
C ASP A 47 -6.60 -21.64 21.45
N LEU A 48 -5.44 -21.00 21.65
CA LEU A 48 -4.19 -21.72 21.84
C LEU A 48 -4.27 -22.57 23.11
N LYS A 49 -4.17 -23.88 22.93
CA LYS A 49 -4.13 -24.87 24.01
C LYS A 49 -2.83 -25.64 23.94
N ALA A 50 -2.28 -25.96 25.09
CA ALA A 50 -1.13 -26.80 25.24
C ALA A 50 -1.51 -28.02 26.10
N GLU A 51 -1.27 -29.21 25.62
CA GLU A 51 -1.53 -30.46 26.34
C GLU A 51 -0.24 -31.27 26.39
N VAL A 52 0.12 -31.71 27.59
CA VAL A 52 1.23 -32.63 27.81
C VAL A 52 0.69 -34.04 27.61
N VAL A 53 1.10 -34.70 26.52
CA VAL A 53 0.63 -36.04 26.14
C VAL A 53 1.58 -37.16 26.54
N ALA A 54 2.82 -36.81 26.87
CA ALA A 54 3.84 -37.71 27.41
C ALA A 54 4.95 -36.89 28.06
N ASP A 55 5.84 -37.52 28.79
CA ASP A 55 6.90 -36.86 29.58
C ASP A 55 7.74 -35.82 28.81
N ASN A 56 7.91 -36.03 27.52
CA ASN A 56 8.70 -35.13 26.64
C ASN A 56 7.91 -34.63 25.42
N LYS A 57 6.56 -34.68 25.46
CA LYS A 57 5.74 -34.30 24.32
C LYS A 57 4.59 -33.37 24.73
N VAL A 58 4.61 -32.17 24.15
CA VAL A 58 3.51 -31.21 24.25
C VAL A 58 2.86 -31.08 22.90
N VAL A 59 1.55 -31.17 22.87
CA VAL A 59 0.73 -30.89 21.67
C VAL A 59 0.14 -29.51 21.82
N LEU A 60 0.37 -28.66 20.82
CA LEU A 60 -0.26 -27.36 20.72
C LEU A 60 -1.38 -27.43 19.69
N THR A 61 -2.55 -26.95 20.09
CA THR A 61 -3.69 -26.78 19.21
C THR A 61 -4.16 -25.33 19.25
N TRP A 62 -4.62 -24.82 18.12
CA TRP A 62 -5.13 -23.46 18.03
C TRP A 62 -6.26 -23.35 17.00
N GLY A 63 -7.14 -22.40 17.21
CA GLY A 63 -8.17 -22.06 16.26
C GLY A 63 -7.57 -21.36 15.03
N ARG A 64 -8.22 -21.53 13.88
CA ARG A 64 -7.83 -20.80 12.67
C ARG A 64 -7.96 -19.30 12.91
N PRO A 65 -6.96 -18.48 12.58
CA PRO A 65 -7.09 -17.04 12.69
C PRO A 65 -8.32 -16.53 11.95
N VAL A 66 -9.15 -15.75 12.62
CA VAL A 66 -10.22 -15.00 11.96
C VAL A 66 -9.58 -13.79 11.30
N LEU A 67 -9.45 -13.85 10.00
CA LEU A 67 -9.02 -12.68 9.24
C LEU A 67 -10.22 -11.74 9.09
N PRO A 68 -10.03 -10.42 9.17
CA PRO A 68 -11.09 -9.47 8.84
C PRO A 68 -11.61 -9.77 7.43
N GLU A 69 -12.90 -9.52 7.20
CA GLU A 69 -13.45 -9.63 5.85
C GLU A 69 -12.64 -8.77 4.88
N PRO A 70 -12.36 -9.26 3.68
CA PRO A 70 -11.63 -8.50 2.70
C PRO A 70 -12.43 -7.26 2.33
N GLU A 71 -11.83 -6.11 2.49
CA GLU A 71 -12.39 -4.88 1.96
C GLU A 71 -12.37 -4.95 0.44
N ARG A 72 -13.52 -4.72 -0.19
CA ARG A 72 -13.61 -4.61 -1.64
C ARG A 72 -13.05 -3.25 -2.03
N ILE A 73 -12.01 -3.24 -2.83
CA ILE A 73 -11.51 -2.03 -3.47
C ILE A 73 -12.24 -1.92 -4.81
N ASP A 74 -13.03 -0.89 -4.95
CA ASP A 74 -13.76 -0.55 -6.20
C ASP A 74 -13.49 0.93 -6.45
N ASP A 75 -12.51 1.20 -7.31
CA ASP A 75 -12.02 2.55 -7.53
C ASP A 75 -11.98 2.87 -9.03
N GLY A 76 -12.91 3.70 -9.46
CA GLY A 76 -12.96 4.27 -10.80
C GLY A 76 -12.17 5.57 -10.92
N PHE A 77 -11.43 5.96 -9.88
CA PHE A 77 -10.65 7.19 -9.78
C PHE A 77 -11.47 8.50 -9.80
N GLU A 78 -12.80 8.40 -9.74
CA GLU A 78 -13.71 9.57 -9.79
C GLU A 78 -13.65 10.44 -8.52
N GLY A 79 -13.18 9.86 -7.40
CA GLY A 79 -13.08 10.57 -6.12
C GLY A 79 -11.89 11.53 -6.00
N TYR A 80 -10.97 11.51 -6.96
CA TYR A 80 -9.78 12.37 -6.93
C TYR A 80 -10.00 13.64 -7.73
N ALA A 81 -9.29 14.71 -7.35
CA ALA A 81 -9.29 15.92 -8.16
C ALA A 81 -8.71 15.63 -9.56
N PRO A 82 -9.25 16.21 -10.63
CA PRO A 82 -8.68 16.07 -11.96
C PRO A 82 -7.19 16.40 -11.98
N PHE A 83 -6.40 15.54 -12.59
CA PHE A 83 -4.93 15.61 -12.68
C PHE A 83 -4.19 15.53 -11.34
N ALA A 84 -4.85 15.03 -10.29
CA ALA A 84 -4.16 14.73 -9.02
C ALA A 84 -3.02 13.74 -9.22
N LYS A 85 -1.86 14.05 -8.65
CA LYS A 85 -0.66 13.20 -8.62
C LYS A 85 -0.50 12.46 -7.29
N ASN A 86 -1.48 12.57 -6.42
CA ASN A 86 -1.61 11.82 -5.18
C ASN A 86 -3.02 11.23 -5.13
N MET A 87 -3.11 9.93 -5.18
CA MET A 87 -4.37 9.19 -5.20
C MET A 87 -4.42 8.21 -4.02
N THR A 88 -4.21 8.71 -2.79
CA THR A 88 -4.35 7.88 -1.58
C THR A 88 -5.73 7.20 -1.55
N PRO A 89 -5.84 5.86 -1.32
CA PRO A 89 -4.83 5.00 -0.68
C PRO A 89 -3.87 4.27 -1.66
N TRP A 90 -3.88 4.57 -2.94
CA TRP A 90 -2.91 4.04 -3.88
C TRP A 90 -1.51 4.59 -3.63
N THR A 91 -0.50 3.76 -3.86
CA THR A 91 0.90 4.20 -3.80
C THR A 91 1.45 4.29 -5.21
N MET A 92 2.06 5.42 -5.53
CA MET A 92 2.63 5.66 -6.85
C MET A 92 4.15 5.81 -6.75
N VAL A 93 4.85 5.14 -7.65
CA VAL A 93 6.32 5.22 -7.72
C VAL A 93 6.71 5.61 -9.13
N ASP A 94 7.33 6.77 -9.25
CA ASP A 94 7.93 7.26 -10.48
C ASP A 94 9.41 6.83 -10.48
N GLY A 95 9.70 5.76 -11.19
CA GLY A 95 11.02 5.17 -11.27
C GLY A 95 11.87 5.71 -12.40
N ASP A 96 11.26 6.34 -13.42
CA ASP A 96 11.98 6.88 -14.59
C ASP A 96 12.27 8.38 -14.49
N LYS A 97 11.51 9.14 -13.70
CA LYS A 97 11.62 10.59 -13.54
C LYS A 97 11.48 11.37 -14.85
N GLY A 98 10.81 10.78 -15.84
CA GLY A 98 10.57 11.39 -17.12
C GLY A 98 9.59 12.57 -17.02
N MET A 99 9.88 13.65 -17.71
CA MET A 99 8.95 14.79 -17.83
C MET A 99 7.82 14.41 -18.79
N ALA A 100 6.58 14.46 -18.33
CA ALA A 100 5.42 14.06 -19.11
C ALA A 100 5.31 14.79 -20.46
N GLY A 101 5.19 14.02 -21.52
CA GLY A 101 5.09 14.52 -22.88
C GLY A 101 3.71 15.07 -23.24
N ALA A 102 3.61 15.71 -24.39
CA ALA A 102 2.35 16.23 -24.89
C ALA A 102 1.48 15.09 -25.45
N LEU A 103 0.22 15.03 -25.06
CA LEU A 103 -0.74 14.05 -25.59
C LEU A 103 -1.39 14.53 -26.88
N GLN A 104 -1.43 15.84 -27.08
CA GLN A 104 -1.95 16.48 -28.31
C GLN A 104 -1.06 17.67 -28.70
N PRO A 105 -0.91 17.97 -30.00
CA PRO A 105 -0.03 19.03 -30.47
C PRO A 105 -0.41 20.45 -30.04
N SER A 106 -1.72 20.70 -29.84
CA SER A 106 -2.28 22.05 -29.63
C SER A 106 -2.77 22.32 -28.22
N SER A 107 -2.71 21.36 -27.32
CA SER A 107 -3.24 21.48 -25.96
C SER A 107 -2.28 20.96 -24.93
N THR A 108 -2.16 21.67 -23.81
CA THR A 108 -1.39 21.24 -22.65
C THR A 108 -2.35 20.78 -21.55
N PHE A 109 -2.02 19.71 -20.85
CA PHE A 109 -2.77 19.25 -19.70
C PHE A 109 -2.03 19.61 -18.39
N PRO A 110 -2.74 19.71 -17.25
CA PRO A 110 -2.10 19.98 -15.97
C PRO A 110 -1.05 18.91 -15.61
N GLY A 111 0.19 19.35 -15.41
CA GLY A 111 1.33 18.46 -15.15
C GLY A 111 2.13 18.03 -16.36
N GLN A 112 1.77 18.45 -17.57
CA GLN A 112 2.64 18.28 -18.74
C GLN A 112 3.99 18.96 -18.52
N GLY A 113 5.08 18.30 -18.84
CA GLY A 113 6.43 18.79 -18.60
C GLY A 113 6.94 18.60 -17.17
N GLU A 114 6.18 17.94 -16.29
CA GLU A 114 6.58 17.60 -14.94
C GLU A 114 6.72 16.09 -14.78
N PRO A 115 7.61 15.60 -13.89
CA PRO A 115 7.70 14.17 -13.61
C PRO A 115 6.56 13.72 -12.70
N PHE A 116 5.96 12.59 -13.01
CA PHE A 116 5.00 11.87 -12.16
C PHE A 116 4.80 10.43 -12.65
N ALA A 117 4.45 9.54 -11.75
CA ALA A 117 4.14 8.15 -12.09
C ALA A 117 2.77 8.02 -12.76
N PHE A 118 1.73 8.44 -12.04
CA PHE A 118 0.34 8.42 -12.49
C PHE A 118 -0.38 9.70 -12.10
N THR A 119 -1.46 10.01 -12.80
CA THR A 119 -2.37 11.11 -12.50
C THR A 119 -3.83 10.67 -12.70
N ALA A 120 -4.76 11.24 -11.96
CA ALA A 120 -6.20 11.09 -12.22
C ALA A 120 -6.55 11.89 -13.47
N PHE A 121 -6.39 11.27 -14.62
CA PHE A 121 -6.53 11.94 -15.90
C PHE A 121 -8.01 12.10 -16.26
N ASN A 122 -8.43 13.36 -16.45
CA ASN A 122 -9.78 13.71 -16.86
C ASN A 122 -9.77 14.41 -18.22
N PRO A 123 -10.02 13.68 -19.31
CA PRO A 123 -10.01 14.27 -20.64
C PRO A 123 -11.11 15.34 -20.83
N ASN A 124 -12.28 15.18 -20.19
CA ASN A 124 -13.38 16.12 -20.32
C ASN A 124 -13.10 17.49 -19.67
N TRP A 125 -12.27 17.51 -18.64
CA TRP A 125 -11.86 18.74 -17.97
C TRP A 125 -10.83 19.54 -18.81
N TRP A 126 -10.06 18.85 -19.61
CA TRP A 126 -8.96 19.40 -20.39
C TRP A 126 -9.40 19.89 -21.77
N ILE A 127 -10.38 19.24 -22.39
CA ILE A 127 -10.80 19.47 -23.77
C ILE A 127 -12.29 19.80 -23.77
N GLU A 128 -12.63 21.02 -24.23
CA GLU A 128 -14.02 21.48 -24.30
C GLU A 128 -14.85 20.73 -25.34
N ASP A 129 -14.22 20.31 -26.45
CA ASP A 129 -14.88 19.56 -27.52
C ASP A 129 -14.32 18.14 -27.65
N MET A 130 -14.97 17.19 -27.01
CA MET A 130 -14.63 15.78 -27.03
C MET A 130 -14.87 15.10 -28.40
N THR A 131 -15.53 15.75 -29.34
CA THR A 131 -15.80 15.14 -30.66
C THR A 131 -14.53 14.97 -31.50
N ASN A 132 -13.49 15.76 -31.21
CA ASN A 132 -12.19 15.71 -31.87
C ASN A 132 -11.10 15.06 -31.01
N VAL A 133 -11.46 14.48 -29.85
CA VAL A 133 -10.50 13.79 -29.02
C VAL A 133 -10.18 12.43 -29.62
N ASN A 134 -8.90 12.06 -29.54
CA ASN A 134 -8.49 10.70 -29.86
C ASN A 134 -9.35 9.70 -29.04
N PRO A 135 -10.13 8.82 -29.68
CA PRO A 135 -10.97 7.86 -28.97
C PRO A 135 -10.22 7.01 -27.92
N GLY A 136 -8.92 6.85 -28.10
CA GLY A 136 -8.03 6.20 -27.13
C GLY A 136 -7.82 6.97 -25.82
N LEU A 137 -8.35 8.19 -25.68
CA LEU A 137 -8.28 8.93 -24.40
C LEU A 137 -9.60 8.88 -23.61
N ALA A 138 -10.65 8.27 -24.14
CA ALA A 138 -11.93 8.18 -23.47
C ALA A 138 -11.86 7.18 -22.29
N PRO A 139 -12.37 7.53 -21.09
CA PRO A 139 -12.44 6.58 -19.98
C PRO A 139 -13.39 5.41 -20.32
N HIS A 140 -13.13 4.24 -19.76
CA HIS A 140 -14.01 3.09 -19.85
C HIS A 140 -15.39 3.38 -19.24
N GLY A 141 -15.41 4.14 -18.15
CA GLY A 141 -16.62 4.60 -17.47
C GLY A 141 -16.28 5.84 -16.65
N GLY A 142 -17.31 6.65 -16.33
CA GLY A 142 -17.12 7.90 -15.62
C GLY A 142 -16.44 8.98 -16.47
N ASN A 143 -15.64 9.82 -15.82
CA ASN A 143 -15.01 11.00 -16.43
C ASN A 143 -13.49 10.94 -16.43
N GLN A 144 -12.89 10.05 -15.63
CA GLN A 144 -11.43 10.00 -15.46
C GLN A 144 -10.91 8.60 -15.17
N TYR A 145 -9.60 8.44 -15.21
CA TYR A 145 -8.89 7.18 -14.96
C TYR A 145 -7.46 7.46 -14.49
N ALA A 146 -6.79 6.45 -13.94
CA ALA A 146 -5.37 6.58 -13.64
C ALA A 146 -4.55 6.47 -14.93
N ALA A 147 -3.78 7.49 -15.27
CA ALA A 147 -2.93 7.51 -16.45
C ALA A 147 -1.46 7.72 -16.10
N ALA A 148 -0.59 6.92 -16.72
CA ALA A 148 0.82 7.22 -16.88
C ALA A 148 1.06 7.79 -18.28
N VAL A 149 1.85 8.84 -18.38
CA VAL A 149 2.15 9.50 -19.65
C VAL A 149 3.61 9.25 -19.99
N TYR A 150 3.92 9.01 -21.27
CA TYR A 150 5.29 8.89 -21.70
C TYR A 150 6.13 10.12 -21.34
N GLY A 151 7.40 9.93 -21.04
CA GLY A 151 8.27 10.98 -20.56
C GLY A 151 9.52 11.19 -21.40
N TYR A 152 10.13 12.35 -21.21
CA TYR A 152 11.40 12.73 -21.77
C TYR A 152 12.42 13.06 -20.68
N ASP A 153 13.70 12.86 -21.00
CA ASP A 153 14.80 13.40 -20.20
C ASP A 153 15.04 14.90 -20.51
N SER A 154 16.02 15.49 -19.83
CA SER A 154 16.43 16.88 -20.04
C SER A 154 16.92 17.19 -21.47
N ASN A 155 17.31 16.17 -22.23
CA ASN A 155 17.76 16.27 -23.62
C ASN A 155 16.62 16.03 -24.63
N ARG A 156 15.36 15.93 -24.15
CA ARG A 156 14.16 15.63 -24.95
C ARG A 156 14.22 14.25 -25.62
N LYS A 157 14.92 13.30 -25.04
CA LYS A 157 14.89 11.90 -25.45
C LYS A 157 13.84 11.15 -24.63
N PHE A 158 13.12 10.25 -25.29
CA PHE A 158 12.19 9.35 -24.60
C PHE A 158 12.91 8.54 -23.54
N VAL A 159 12.32 8.47 -22.36
CA VAL A 159 12.73 7.56 -21.28
C VAL A 159 11.86 6.31 -21.28
N ALA A 160 12.49 5.18 -20.98
CA ALA A 160 11.75 3.93 -20.80
C ALA A 160 10.84 4.05 -19.57
N GLN A 161 9.57 3.76 -19.74
CA GLN A 161 8.59 3.85 -18.67
C GLN A 161 8.92 2.89 -17.52
N ASN A 162 8.98 3.42 -16.31
CA ASN A 162 9.16 2.68 -15.07
C ASN A 162 8.26 3.27 -13.97
N ASN A 163 6.98 3.29 -14.24
CA ASN A 163 5.97 3.86 -13.36
C ASN A 163 5.11 2.78 -12.74
N TRP A 164 4.86 2.88 -11.43
CA TRP A 164 4.12 1.88 -10.66
C TRP A 164 2.91 2.51 -10.01
N LEU A 165 1.76 1.86 -10.19
CA LEU A 165 0.54 2.11 -9.43
C LEU A 165 0.29 0.87 -8.56
N ILE A 166 0.49 1.04 -7.27
CA ILE A 166 0.42 -0.05 -6.30
C ILE A 166 -0.90 0.07 -5.54
N SER A 167 -1.70 -0.98 -5.57
CA SER A 167 -2.98 -1.02 -4.86
C SER A 167 -2.80 -0.84 -3.35
N PRO A 168 -3.83 -0.39 -2.65
CA PRO A 168 -3.91 -0.56 -1.21
C PRO A 168 -3.70 -2.02 -0.82
N ARG A 169 -3.38 -2.24 0.46
CA ARG A 169 -3.10 -3.57 0.95
C ARG A 169 -4.29 -4.51 0.73
N LEU A 170 -4.04 -5.60 0.05
CA LEU A 170 -5.02 -6.64 -0.18
C LEU A 170 -5.08 -7.61 1.02
N SER A 171 -6.21 -8.30 1.17
CA SER A 171 -6.48 -9.18 2.32
C SER A 171 -5.55 -10.38 2.45
N GLY A 172 -4.81 -10.74 1.39
CA GLY A 172 -3.99 -11.96 1.34
C GLY A 172 -4.80 -13.26 1.16
N ARG A 173 -6.13 -13.18 1.04
CA ARG A 173 -7.01 -14.30 0.71
C ARG A 173 -7.11 -14.48 -0.80
N LYS A 174 -7.76 -15.56 -1.24
CA LYS A 174 -8.16 -15.71 -2.64
C LYS A 174 -9.06 -14.53 -3.01
N GLN A 175 -8.71 -13.83 -4.05
CA GLN A 175 -9.42 -12.64 -4.53
C GLN A 175 -9.35 -12.58 -6.05
N GLU A 176 -10.27 -11.86 -6.64
CA GLU A 176 -10.31 -11.56 -8.05
C GLU A 176 -9.94 -10.09 -8.25
N VAL A 177 -9.12 -9.81 -9.24
CA VAL A 177 -8.74 -8.46 -9.64
C VAL A 177 -9.19 -8.25 -11.07
N THR A 178 -10.02 -7.24 -11.28
CA THR A 178 -10.48 -6.84 -12.61
C THR A 178 -10.11 -5.40 -12.87
N PHE A 179 -9.66 -5.08 -14.06
CA PHE A 179 -9.35 -3.72 -14.49
C PHE A 179 -9.42 -3.59 -16.00
N TYR A 180 -9.66 -2.38 -16.45
CA TYR A 180 -9.64 -2.01 -17.87
C TYR A 180 -8.36 -1.26 -18.19
N VAL A 181 -7.75 -1.57 -19.32
CA VAL A 181 -6.49 -0.96 -19.78
C VAL A 181 -6.69 -0.39 -21.17
N MET A 182 -6.16 0.80 -21.38
CA MET A 182 -5.96 1.40 -22.70
C MET A 182 -4.45 1.62 -22.92
N ASN A 183 -4.00 1.49 -24.13
CA ASN A 183 -2.64 1.81 -24.59
C ASN A 183 -2.67 2.50 -25.96
#